data_ae285d5c91cfb92c2b190138fd9c550f
#
_entry.id   ae285d5c91cfb92c2b190138fd9c550f
#
_cell.length_a   1.000
_cell.length_b   1.000
_cell.length_c   1.000
_cell.angle_alpha   90.00
_cell.angle_beta   90.00
_cell.angle_gamma   90.00
#
_symmetry.space_group_name_H-M   'P 1'
#
loop_
_entity.id
_entity.type
_entity.pdbx_description
1 polymer ?
#
loop_
_entity_poly.entity_id
_entity_poly.type
_entity_poly.pdbx_seq_one_letter_code
_entity_poly.pdbx_strand_id
1 'polypeptide(L)'
;EAVGQLVDLMNYYFKNEKIKGKAVHLSLFELDKIKKLVQQTKKPKIIFLFKTLDSLEMLKKDYSKQLLQEITPLAEKVAISFATKSMRKRTKFKVDRSWIYNFIQENFVITDDFEIGGERYILFNN
;
A
#
# COMPACT_ATOMS: atom_id res chain seq x y z
N GLU A 1 -1.23 10.77 -1.76
CA GLU A 1 -0.13 11.11 -2.68
C GLU A 1 0.67 12.30 -2.13
N ALA A 2 1.99 12.18 -2.10
CA ALA A 2 2.87 13.21 -1.52
C ALA A 2 3.24 14.35 -2.49
N VAL A 3 2.95 14.20 -3.77
CA VAL A 3 3.24 15.21 -4.81
C VAL A 3 1.98 16.00 -5.14
N GLY A 4 1.93 17.27 -4.72
CA GLY A 4 0.75 18.13 -4.87
C GLY A 4 0.29 18.30 -6.32
N GLN A 5 1.22 18.50 -7.26
CA GLN A 5 0.88 18.60 -8.69
C GLN A 5 0.20 17.33 -9.24
N LEU A 6 0.62 16.15 -8.77
CA LEU A 6 0.02 14.89 -9.16
C LEU A 6 -1.39 14.74 -8.57
N VAL A 7 -1.60 15.20 -7.34
CA VAL A 7 -2.93 15.25 -6.71
C VAL A 7 -3.89 16.10 -7.54
N ASP A 8 -3.47 17.28 -7.96
CA ASP A 8 -4.29 18.18 -8.78
C ASP A 8 -4.64 17.53 -10.13
N LEU A 9 -3.67 16.90 -10.78
CA LEU A 9 -3.87 16.19 -12.04
C LEU A 9 -4.86 15.02 -11.88
N MET A 10 -4.72 14.22 -10.83
CA MET A 10 -5.62 13.09 -10.56
C MET A 10 -7.06 13.56 -10.29
N ASN A 11 -7.24 14.62 -9.51
CA ASN A 11 -8.57 15.19 -9.25
C ASN A 11 -9.21 15.77 -10.52
N TYR A 12 -8.41 16.41 -11.37
CA TYR A 12 -8.86 16.88 -12.69
C TYR A 12 -9.33 15.71 -13.57
N TYR A 13 -8.57 14.64 -13.62
CA TYR A 13 -8.92 13.43 -14.36
C TYR A 13 -10.22 12.80 -13.82
N PHE A 14 -10.35 12.62 -12.52
CA PHE A 14 -11.55 12.06 -11.90
C PHE A 14 -12.81 12.88 -12.24
N LYS A 15 -12.70 14.21 -12.21
CA LYS A 15 -13.80 15.11 -12.57
C LYS A 15 -14.20 14.97 -14.04
N ASN A 16 -13.22 14.98 -14.96
CA ASN A 16 -13.48 14.90 -16.40
C ASN A 16 -14.06 13.55 -16.83
N GLU A 17 -13.56 12.47 -16.25
CA GLU A 17 -14.03 11.11 -16.53
C GLU A 17 -15.25 10.70 -15.69
N LYS A 18 -15.80 11.62 -14.89
CA LYS A 18 -16.93 11.38 -13.99
C LYS A 18 -16.72 10.18 -13.04
N ILE A 19 -15.49 9.98 -12.61
CA ILE A 19 -15.11 8.95 -11.64
C ILE A 19 -15.36 9.48 -10.23
N LYS A 20 -16.05 8.69 -9.40
CA LYS A 20 -16.25 8.99 -7.98
C LYS A 20 -14.96 8.68 -7.20
N GLY A 21 -13.95 9.50 -7.39
CA GLY A 21 -12.65 9.38 -6.75
C GLY A 21 -12.17 10.72 -6.22
N LYS A 22 -11.25 10.65 -5.26
CA LYS A 22 -10.61 11.82 -4.68
C LYS A 22 -9.13 11.52 -4.42
N ALA A 23 -8.25 12.36 -4.94
CA ALA A 23 -6.84 12.36 -4.57
C ALA A 23 -6.61 13.37 -3.44
N VAL A 24 -5.80 13.01 -2.46
CA VAL A 24 -5.49 13.82 -1.29
C VAL A 24 -3.98 14.03 -1.20
N HIS A 25 -3.54 15.28 -1.01
CA HIS A 25 -2.13 15.62 -0.79
C HIS A 25 -1.74 15.25 0.63
N LEU A 26 -1.05 14.12 0.78
CA LEU A 26 -0.74 13.56 2.08
C LEU A 26 0.45 12.60 1.97
N SER A 27 1.37 12.67 2.94
CA SER A 27 2.45 11.70 3.08
C SER A 27 1.98 10.49 3.90
N LEU A 28 2.44 9.28 3.55
CA LEU A 28 2.20 8.08 4.35
C LEU A 28 2.87 8.14 5.73
N PHE A 29 3.83 9.04 5.96
CA PHE A 29 4.41 9.28 7.29
C PHE A 29 3.50 10.10 8.22
N GLU A 30 2.43 10.70 7.71
CA GLU A 30 1.41 11.39 8.50
C GLU A 30 0.33 10.40 8.97
N LEU A 31 0.73 9.46 9.82
CA LEU A 31 -0.06 8.28 10.20
C LEU A 31 -1.44 8.63 10.75
N ASP A 32 -1.55 9.64 11.61
CA ASP A 32 -2.84 10.05 12.19
C ASP A 32 -3.82 10.55 11.14
N LYS A 33 -3.34 11.28 10.15
CA LYS A 33 -4.16 11.75 9.03
C LYS A 33 -4.57 10.60 8.10
N ILE A 34 -3.68 9.64 7.86
CA ILE A 34 -3.99 8.42 7.11
C ILE A 34 -5.09 7.63 7.81
N LYS A 35 -4.97 7.42 9.13
CA LYS A 35 -5.97 6.72 9.93
C LYS A 35 -7.35 7.40 9.83
N LYS A 36 -7.40 8.72 9.96
CA LYS A 36 -8.65 9.50 9.81
C LYS A 36 -9.28 9.30 8.44
N LEU A 37 -8.51 9.36 7.36
CA LEU A 37 -9.02 9.13 6.01
C LEU A 37 -9.62 7.73 5.85
N VAL A 38 -8.92 6.70 6.34
CA VAL A 38 -9.43 5.34 6.29
C VAL A 38 -10.69 5.18 7.13
N GLN A 39 -10.75 5.77 8.33
CA GLN A 39 -11.92 5.73 9.20
C GLN A 39 -13.15 6.41 8.60
N GLN A 40 -12.96 7.52 7.88
CA GLN A 40 -14.04 8.28 7.22
C GLN A 40 -14.56 7.60 5.95
N THR A 41 -13.80 6.69 5.36
CA THR A 41 -14.21 5.94 4.17
C THR A 41 -15.31 4.95 4.53
N LYS A 42 -16.36 4.89 3.68
CA LYS A 42 -17.49 3.97 3.87
C LYS A 42 -17.04 2.50 3.70
N LYS A 43 -17.67 1.61 4.46
CA LYS A 43 -17.49 0.16 4.30
C LYS A 43 -18.25 -0.36 3.07
N PRO A 44 -17.78 -1.44 2.42
CA PRO A 44 -16.53 -2.15 2.71
C PRO A 44 -15.29 -1.38 2.25
N LYS A 45 -14.16 -1.56 2.96
CA LYS A 45 -12.89 -0.89 2.67
C LYS A 45 -11.82 -1.88 2.30
N ILE A 46 -11.10 -1.57 1.23
CA ILE A 46 -9.87 -2.27 0.85
C ILE A 46 -8.75 -1.24 0.73
N ILE A 47 -7.60 -1.52 1.33
CA ILE A 47 -6.42 -0.67 1.24
C ILE A 47 -5.42 -1.32 0.27
N PHE A 48 -4.93 -0.58 -0.69
CA PHE A 48 -3.91 -1.01 -1.64
C PHE A 48 -2.60 -0.24 -1.40
N LEU A 49 -1.51 -0.96 -1.12
CA LEU A 49 -0.16 -0.43 -0.93
C LEU A 49 0.80 -1.11 -1.92
N PHE A 50 0.67 -0.74 -3.19
CA PHE A 50 1.45 -1.37 -4.25
C PHE A 50 2.83 -0.72 -4.38
N LYS A 51 3.89 -1.55 -4.31
CA LYS A 51 5.31 -1.14 -4.41
C LYS A 51 5.69 0.00 -3.43
N THR A 52 5.06 0.04 -2.27
CA THR A 52 5.16 1.18 -1.34
C THR A 52 6.07 0.88 -0.16
N LEU A 53 6.00 -0.35 0.38
CA LEU A 53 6.62 -0.67 1.67
C LEU A 53 8.15 -0.60 1.62
N ASP A 54 8.79 -1.04 0.53
CA ASP A 54 10.24 -0.95 0.37
C ASP A 54 10.72 0.50 0.46
N SER A 55 10.01 1.44 -0.18
CA SER A 55 10.34 2.86 -0.15
C SER A 55 10.18 3.46 1.25
N LEU A 56 9.15 3.09 1.97
CA LEU A 56 8.93 3.54 3.35
C LEU A 56 10.05 3.03 4.27
N GLU A 57 10.44 1.78 4.12
CA GLU A 57 11.46 1.14 4.93
C GLU A 57 12.86 1.72 4.69
N MET A 58 13.16 2.13 3.45
CA MET A 58 14.40 2.86 3.12
C MET A 58 14.50 4.21 3.83
N LEU A 59 13.37 4.88 4.05
CA LEU A 59 13.32 6.19 4.69
C LEU A 59 13.24 6.10 6.21
N LYS A 60 12.55 5.10 6.73
CA LYS A 60 12.39 4.89 8.17
C LYS A 60 12.23 3.41 8.49
N LYS A 61 13.25 2.84 9.14
CA LYS A 61 13.26 1.42 9.54
C LYS A 61 12.05 1.07 10.41
N ASP A 62 11.45 -0.09 10.16
CA ASP A 62 10.28 -0.65 10.84
C ASP A 62 8.98 0.19 10.73
N TYR A 63 8.99 1.27 9.95
CA TYR A 63 7.79 2.08 9.76
C TYR A 63 6.67 1.34 9.04
N SER A 64 7.03 0.48 8.06
CA SER A 64 6.04 -0.34 7.34
C SER A 64 5.25 -1.24 8.28
N LYS A 65 5.90 -1.83 9.28
CA LYS A 65 5.24 -2.65 10.30
C LYS A 65 4.27 -1.81 11.13
N GLN A 66 4.72 -0.64 11.59
CA GLN A 66 3.86 0.29 12.33
C GLN A 66 2.65 0.72 11.52
N LEU A 67 2.85 1.10 10.26
CA LEU A 67 1.77 1.49 9.35
C LEU A 67 0.73 0.36 9.22
N LEU A 68 1.18 -0.87 8.93
CA LEU A 68 0.27 -2.01 8.78
C LEU A 68 -0.48 -2.33 10.07
N GLN A 69 0.15 -2.28 11.23
CA GLN A 69 -0.52 -2.48 12.53
C GLN A 69 -1.65 -1.47 12.75
N GLU A 70 -1.45 -0.22 12.34
CA GLU A 70 -2.40 0.85 12.58
C GLU A 70 -3.56 0.89 11.57
N ILE A 71 -3.32 0.53 10.31
CA ILE A 71 -4.34 0.66 9.27
C ILE A 71 -5.10 -0.65 8.99
N THR A 72 -4.49 -1.82 9.18
CA THR A 72 -5.14 -3.10 8.86
C THR A 72 -6.44 -3.32 9.65
N PRO A 73 -6.51 -2.99 10.95
CA PRO A 73 -7.78 -3.13 11.69
C PRO A 73 -8.91 -2.21 11.22
N LEU A 74 -8.58 -1.18 10.44
CA LEU A 74 -9.55 -0.18 9.97
C LEU A 74 -10.20 -0.55 8.63
N ALA A 75 -9.79 -1.66 8.01
CA ALA A 75 -10.28 -2.10 6.72
C ALA A 75 -10.61 -3.60 6.72
N GLU A 76 -11.47 -4.02 5.81
CA GLU A 76 -11.82 -5.44 5.66
C GLU A 76 -10.69 -6.23 4.99
N LYS A 77 -9.86 -5.56 4.17
CA LYS A 77 -8.73 -6.21 3.51
C LYS A 77 -7.62 -5.20 3.20
N VAL A 78 -6.38 -5.67 3.25
CA VAL A 78 -5.20 -4.96 2.79
C VAL A 78 -4.52 -5.79 1.71
N ALA A 79 -4.15 -5.15 0.62
CA ALA A 79 -3.37 -5.73 -0.47
C ALA A 79 -2.06 -4.97 -0.61
N ILE A 80 -0.95 -5.67 -0.50
CA ILE A 80 0.39 -5.11 -0.72
C ILE A 80 1.04 -5.75 -1.94
N SER A 81 2.00 -5.10 -2.53
CA SER A 81 2.79 -5.71 -3.58
C SER A 81 4.27 -5.32 -3.55
N PHE A 82 5.08 -6.20 -4.14
CA PHE A 82 6.52 -6.04 -4.31
C PHE A 82 6.93 -6.42 -5.73
N ALA A 83 7.85 -5.66 -6.32
CA ALA A 83 8.48 -6.04 -7.57
C ALA A 83 9.36 -7.29 -7.36
N THR A 84 9.23 -8.29 -8.22
CA THR A 84 10.06 -9.51 -8.24
C THR A 84 11.04 -9.53 -9.40
N LYS A 85 10.87 -8.61 -10.38
CA LYS A 85 11.75 -8.43 -11.54
C LYS A 85 12.11 -6.97 -11.75
N SER A 86 13.33 -6.72 -12.26
CA SER A 86 13.75 -5.39 -12.69
C SER A 86 12.97 -4.95 -13.94
N MET A 87 12.45 -3.73 -13.94
CA MET A 87 11.80 -3.15 -15.13
C MET A 87 12.78 -2.97 -16.31
N ARG A 88 14.06 -2.68 -16.02
CA ARG A 88 15.07 -2.43 -17.06
C ARG A 88 15.74 -3.71 -17.58
N LYS A 89 16.07 -4.66 -16.70
CA LYS A 89 16.87 -5.84 -17.03
C LYS A 89 16.06 -7.13 -17.13
N ARG A 90 14.78 -7.11 -16.85
CA ARG A 90 13.90 -8.30 -16.75
C ARG A 90 14.47 -9.46 -15.92
N THR A 91 15.46 -9.16 -15.05
CA THR A 91 16.07 -10.10 -14.15
C THR A 91 15.30 -10.19 -12.85
N LYS A 92 15.19 -11.40 -12.27
CA LYS A 92 14.57 -11.59 -10.96
C LYS A 92 15.41 -10.89 -9.89
N PHE A 93 14.74 -10.15 -9.00
CA PHE A 93 15.37 -9.66 -7.78
C PHE A 93 15.45 -10.76 -6.74
N LYS A 94 16.61 -10.94 -6.14
CA LYS A 94 16.77 -11.67 -4.89
C LYS A 94 16.80 -10.68 -3.73
N VAL A 95 15.68 -9.99 -3.48
CA VAL A 95 15.53 -9.14 -2.32
C VAL A 95 14.89 -9.96 -1.21
N ASP A 96 15.52 -10.00 -0.05
CA ASP A 96 14.94 -10.63 1.13
C ASP A 96 13.82 -9.74 1.69
N ARG A 97 12.61 -10.27 1.65
CA ARG A 97 11.40 -9.64 2.24
C ARG A 97 10.79 -10.50 3.33
N SER A 98 11.56 -11.45 3.88
CA SER A 98 11.12 -12.27 5.00
C SER A 98 10.71 -11.43 6.21
N TRP A 99 11.37 -10.29 6.43
CA TRP A 99 11.10 -9.36 7.52
C TRP A 99 9.65 -8.85 7.55
N ILE A 100 9.05 -8.59 6.40
CA ILE A 100 7.67 -8.12 6.31
C ILE A 100 6.69 -9.29 6.16
N TYR A 101 7.06 -10.33 5.43
CA TYR A 101 6.24 -11.52 5.27
C TYR A 101 5.99 -12.22 6.60
N ASN A 102 7.04 -12.45 7.38
CA ASN A 102 6.93 -13.06 8.71
C ASN A 102 6.07 -12.19 9.64
N PHE A 103 6.29 -10.87 9.62
CA PHE A 103 5.48 -9.94 10.39
C PHE A 103 3.98 -10.02 10.03
N ILE A 104 3.65 -10.06 8.75
CA ILE A 104 2.26 -10.20 8.30
C ILE A 104 1.69 -11.54 8.75
N GLN A 105 2.43 -12.63 8.58
CA GLN A 105 2.00 -13.97 8.96
C GLN A 105 1.78 -14.13 10.48
N GLU A 106 2.58 -13.44 11.29
CA GLU A 106 2.46 -13.47 12.75
C GLU A 106 1.31 -12.62 13.29
N ASN A 107 0.95 -11.54 12.60
CA ASN A 107 0.01 -10.54 13.13
C ASN A 107 -1.34 -10.52 12.42
N PHE A 108 -1.44 -11.08 11.21
CA PHE A 108 -2.64 -11.01 10.36
C PHE A 108 -2.94 -12.35 9.71
N VAL A 109 -4.12 -12.45 9.09
CA VAL A 109 -4.54 -13.63 8.34
C VAL A 109 -4.30 -13.40 6.85
N ILE A 110 -3.32 -14.10 6.26
CA ILE A 110 -3.08 -14.07 4.82
C ILE A 110 -4.21 -14.81 4.12
N THR A 111 -4.91 -14.14 3.22
CA THR A 111 -6.03 -14.69 2.45
C THR A 111 -5.64 -15.07 1.04
N ASP A 112 -4.59 -14.45 0.48
CA ASP A 112 -4.05 -14.78 -0.84
C ASP A 112 -2.60 -14.33 -0.98
N ASP A 113 -1.81 -15.05 -1.80
CA ASP A 113 -0.40 -14.78 -2.06
C ASP A 113 -0.03 -15.34 -3.44
N PHE A 114 0.22 -14.47 -4.40
CA PHE A 114 0.49 -14.87 -5.78
C PHE A 114 1.44 -13.90 -6.49
N GLU A 115 2.01 -14.36 -7.59
CA GLU A 115 2.90 -13.57 -8.46
C GLU A 115 2.34 -13.49 -9.88
N ILE A 116 2.24 -12.27 -10.42
CA ILE A 116 1.84 -11.99 -11.79
C ILE A 116 2.72 -10.89 -12.36
N GLY A 117 3.24 -11.09 -13.58
CA GLY A 117 3.91 -10.05 -14.34
C GLY A 117 5.18 -9.48 -13.70
N GLY A 118 5.85 -10.24 -12.84
CA GLY A 118 7.06 -9.79 -12.12
C GLY A 118 6.75 -8.97 -10.88
N GLU A 119 5.57 -9.14 -10.31
CA GLU A 119 5.13 -8.53 -9.07
C GLU A 119 4.42 -9.57 -8.20
N ARG A 120 4.78 -9.66 -6.92
CA ARG A 120 4.13 -10.51 -5.93
C ARG A 120 3.10 -9.70 -5.16
N TYR A 121 1.93 -10.26 -5.00
CA TYR A 121 0.80 -9.67 -4.27
C TYR A 121 0.49 -10.52 -3.05
N ILE A 122 0.29 -9.87 -1.91
CA ILE A 122 -0.12 -10.52 -0.66
C ILE A 122 -1.38 -9.80 -0.16
N LEU A 123 -2.44 -10.56 0.03
CA LEU A 123 -3.71 -10.08 0.56
C LEU A 123 -3.92 -10.64 1.96
N PHE A 124 -4.30 -9.79 2.88
CA PHE A 124 -4.52 -10.17 4.27
C PHE A 124 -5.56 -9.30 4.95
N ASN A 125 -6.03 -9.76 6.09
CA ASN A 125 -6.93 -9.02 6.98
C ASN A 125 -6.49 -9.17 8.45
N ASN A 126 -7.18 -8.43 9.29
CA ASN A 126 -6.95 -8.50 10.74
C ASN A 126 -7.39 -9.84 11.34
#